data_dbf67dd2e464a1d143c5e7b7dea152db
#
_entry.id   dbf67dd2e464a1d143c5e7b7dea152db
#
_cell.length_a   1.000
_cell.length_b   1.000
_cell.length_c   1.000
_cell.angle_alpha   90.00
_cell.angle_beta   90.00
_cell.angle_gamma   90.00
#
_symmetry.space_group_name_H-M   'P 1'
#
loop_
_entity.id
_entity.type
_entity.pdbx_description
1 polymer ?
#
loop_
_entity_poly.entity_id
_entity_poly.type
_entity_poly.pdbx_seq_one_letter_code
_entity_poly.pdbx_strand_id
1 'polypeptide(L)'
;MNTYSFLKKLDWRLCPFYNIQGYDGPEDGFFSLHNEHTGMYPYRMLAWMIYLNDAMSGTEFPYQNKTITPKAGRTVIWPAGWTHPHKGVIPNEGLKYIATGWFYFLPKGKPKFDGHHPDENIQEIVV
;
A
#
# COMPACT_ATOMS: atom_id res chain seq x y z
N MET A 1 4.78 -23.81 2.18
CA MET A 1 5.54 -23.38 3.39
C MET A 1 4.82 -22.23 4.07
N ASN A 2 4.51 -22.36 5.34
CA ASN A 2 3.86 -21.30 6.14
C ASN A 2 4.92 -20.37 6.78
N THR A 3 5.57 -19.55 5.97
CA THR A 3 6.63 -18.65 6.44
C THR A 3 6.13 -17.68 7.53
N TYR A 4 4.88 -17.28 7.45
CA TYR A 4 4.26 -16.34 8.39
C TYR A 4 3.05 -16.94 9.12
N SER A 5 3.20 -18.15 9.63
CA SER A 5 2.12 -18.88 10.31
C SER A 5 1.53 -18.12 11.51
N PHE A 6 2.32 -17.26 12.14
CA PHE A 6 1.89 -16.41 13.24
C PHE A 6 0.76 -15.44 12.83
N LEU A 7 0.74 -14.98 11.58
CA LEU A 7 -0.30 -14.08 11.08
C LEU A 7 -1.71 -14.67 11.18
N LYS A 8 -1.83 -16.00 11.12
CA LYS A 8 -3.12 -16.69 11.29
C LYS A 8 -3.73 -16.53 12.68
N LYS A 9 -2.91 -16.15 13.66
CA LYS A 9 -3.33 -15.96 15.05
C LYS A 9 -3.75 -14.52 15.35
N LEU A 10 -3.52 -13.62 14.41
CA LEU A 10 -3.82 -12.21 14.57
C LEU A 10 -5.19 -11.89 14.00
N ASP A 11 -5.88 -10.98 14.64
CA ASP A 11 -7.20 -10.51 14.18
C ASP A 11 -7.01 -9.33 13.22
N TRP A 12 -6.96 -9.63 11.93
CA TRP A 12 -6.79 -8.66 10.86
C TRP A 12 -7.83 -8.87 9.76
N ARG A 13 -8.10 -7.82 9.02
CA ARG A 13 -9.09 -7.80 7.94
C ARG A 13 -8.56 -7.04 6.75
N LEU A 14 -8.99 -7.42 5.56
CA LEU A 14 -8.82 -6.61 4.38
C LEU A 14 -9.69 -5.36 4.52
N CYS A 15 -9.08 -4.18 4.37
CA CYS A 15 -9.83 -2.95 4.26
C CYS A 15 -10.68 -2.97 2.99
N PRO A 16 -11.99 -2.66 3.06
CA PRO A 16 -12.85 -2.67 1.89
C PRO A 16 -12.58 -1.50 0.93
N PHE A 17 -11.81 -0.51 1.36
CA PHE A 17 -11.45 0.66 0.56
C PHE A 17 -10.07 0.46 -0.08
N TYR A 18 -9.93 0.93 -1.31
CA TYR A 18 -8.68 0.93 -2.04
C TYR A 18 -8.58 2.17 -2.93
N ASN A 19 -7.40 2.51 -3.34
CA ASN A 19 -7.14 3.62 -4.24
C ASN A 19 -6.70 3.10 -5.61
N ILE A 20 -7.12 3.77 -6.66
CA ILE A 20 -6.50 3.65 -7.99
C ILE A 20 -5.79 4.97 -8.27
N GLN A 21 -4.51 4.88 -8.58
CA GLN A 21 -3.65 6.03 -8.81
C GLN A 21 -3.02 5.92 -10.19
N GLY A 22 -3.05 7.03 -10.93
CA GLY A 22 -2.37 7.15 -12.22
C GLY A 22 -1.29 8.22 -12.13
N TYR A 23 -0.14 7.94 -12.71
CA TYR A 23 1.01 8.83 -12.78
C TYR A 23 1.46 8.95 -14.23
N ASP A 24 1.55 10.18 -14.73
CA ASP A 24 1.94 10.47 -16.11
C ASP A 24 3.01 11.56 -16.15
N GLY A 25 4.19 11.15 -16.54
CA GLY A 25 5.34 12.06 -16.66
C GLY A 25 6.34 12.01 -15.50
N PRO A 26 7.51 12.62 -15.73
CA PRO A 26 8.68 12.41 -14.87
C PRO A 26 8.54 12.98 -13.46
N GLU A 27 7.72 14.00 -13.27
CA GLU A 27 7.51 14.64 -11.97
C GLU A 27 6.24 14.17 -11.26
N ASP A 28 5.47 13.28 -11.90
CA ASP A 28 4.24 12.75 -11.34
C ASP A 28 4.48 11.40 -10.64
N GLY A 29 4.39 11.40 -9.34
CA GLY A 29 4.61 10.21 -8.53
C GLY A 29 4.71 10.52 -7.04
N PHE A 30 4.65 9.49 -6.24
CA PHE A 30 4.84 9.59 -4.79
C PHE A 30 6.31 9.35 -4.44
N PHE A 31 7.12 10.39 -4.50
CA PHE A 31 8.58 10.33 -4.38
C PHE A 31 9.08 10.53 -2.95
N SER A 32 8.23 10.95 -2.05
CA SER A 32 8.56 11.10 -0.63
C SER A 32 8.70 9.73 0.04
N LEU A 33 9.82 9.53 0.74
CA LEU A 33 10.00 8.30 1.53
C LEU A 33 8.99 8.28 2.69
N HIS A 34 8.17 7.25 2.75
CA HIS A 34 7.10 7.12 3.74
C HIS A 34 6.84 5.66 4.10
N ASN A 35 6.15 5.47 5.20
CA ASN A 35 5.50 4.21 5.56
C ASN A 35 3.99 4.41 5.68
N GLU A 36 3.25 3.32 5.80
CA GLU A 36 1.80 3.32 5.82
C GLU A 36 1.18 3.32 7.22
N HIS A 37 1.96 2.98 8.23
CA HIS A 37 1.52 2.90 9.61
C HIS A 37 2.06 4.07 10.43
N THR A 38 1.21 5.04 10.70
CA THR A 38 1.53 6.26 11.44
C THR A 38 0.47 6.53 12.50
N GLY A 39 0.68 7.59 13.31
CA GLY A 39 -0.32 8.02 14.28
C GLY A 39 -1.68 8.37 13.65
N MET A 40 -1.70 8.79 12.39
CA MET A 40 -2.92 9.04 11.63
C MET A 40 -3.58 7.75 11.13
N TYR A 41 -2.79 6.68 10.95
CA TYR A 41 -3.26 5.41 10.38
C TYR A 41 -2.84 4.23 11.26
N PRO A 42 -3.30 4.18 12.52
CA PRO A 42 -2.78 3.22 13.51
C PRO A 42 -3.26 1.78 13.29
N TYR A 43 -4.25 1.57 12.44
CA TYR A 43 -4.82 0.23 12.19
C TYR A 43 -4.18 -0.51 11.01
N ARG A 44 -3.39 0.17 10.19
CA ARG A 44 -2.74 -0.45 9.03
C ARG A 44 -1.66 -1.43 9.46
N MET A 45 -1.84 -2.70 9.14
CA MET A 45 -0.89 -3.78 9.44
C MET A 45 -0.02 -4.11 8.23
N LEU A 46 -0.65 -4.38 7.10
CA LEU A 46 0.00 -4.63 5.82
C LEU A 46 -0.53 -3.65 4.80
N ALA A 47 0.33 -3.28 3.88
CA ALA A 47 -0.05 -2.61 2.65
C ALA A 47 0.03 -3.58 1.48
N TRP A 48 -0.77 -3.35 0.46
CA TRP A 48 -0.70 -4.06 -0.80
C TRP A 48 -0.78 -3.09 -1.97
N MET A 49 -0.18 -3.46 -3.08
CA MET A 49 -0.21 -2.72 -4.32
C MET A 49 -0.21 -3.68 -5.50
N ILE A 50 -0.97 -3.35 -6.52
CA ILE A 50 -1.00 -4.06 -7.79
C ILE A 50 -0.64 -3.08 -8.90
N TYR A 51 0.37 -3.40 -9.70
CA TYR A 51 0.61 -2.66 -10.94
C TYR A 51 -0.43 -3.05 -11.98
N LEU A 52 -1.14 -2.06 -12.53
CA LEU A 52 -2.22 -2.28 -13.49
C LEU A 52 -1.72 -2.29 -14.94
N ASN A 53 -0.51 -1.79 -15.16
CA ASN A 53 0.15 -1.83 -16.46
C ASN A 53 1.67 -2.04 -16.31
N ASP A 54 2.33 -2.38 -17.40
CA ASP A 54 3.78 -2.36 -17.50
C ASP A 54 4.25 -0.90 -17.51
N ALA A 55 5.28 -0.59 -16.75
CA ALA A 55 5.90 0.73 -16.71
C ALA A 55 7.39 0.62 -16.38
N MET A 56 8.13 1.72 -16.57
CA MET A 56 9.57 1.73 -16.36
C MET A 56 9.94 2.02 -14.92
N SER A 57 9.27 2.98 -14.28
CA SER A 57 9.62 3.45 -12.94
C SER A 57 8.78 2.80 -11.87
N GLY A 58 9.43 2.06 -10.98
CA GLY A 58 8.79 1.24 -9.98
C GLY A 58 8.73 1.86 -8.60
N THR A 59 8.77 1.00 -7.62
CA THR A 59 8.73 1.34 -6.20
C THR A 59 9.99 0.85 -5.52
N GLU A 60 10.67 1.73 -4.83
CA GLU A 60 11.90 1.46 -4.11
C GLU A 60 11.62 1.25 -2.62
N PHE A 61 12.22 0.19 -2.06
CA PHE A 61 12.27 -0.14 -0.65
C PHE A 61 13.74 -0.06 -0.19
N PRO A 62 14.21 1.13 0.25
CA PRO A 62 15.64 1.34 0.51
C PRO A 62 16.22 0.41 1.58
N TYR A 63 15.47 0.17 2.67
CA TYR A 63 15.95 -0.67 3.77
C TYR A 63 16.10 -2.14 3.39
N GLN A 64 15.34 -2.60 2.41
CA GLN A 64 15.46 -3.94 1.85
C GLN A 64 16.41 -4.00 0.65
N ASN A 65 16.97 -2.86 0.25
CA ASN A 65 17.80 -2.73 -0.97
C ASN A 65 17.10 -3.33 -2.18
N LYS A 66 15.85 -2.98 -2.39
CA LYS A 66 15.00 -3.57 -3.42
C LYS A 66 14.19 -2.53 -4.18
N THR A 67 14.16 -2.67 -5.49
CA THR A 67 13.26 -1.93 -6.38
C THR A 67 12.35 -2.90 -7.10
N ILE A 68 11.05 -2.65 -7.05
CA ILE A 68 10.04 -3.46 -7.73
C ILE A 68 9.72 -2.84 -9.07
N THR A 69 9.97 -3.57 -10.14
CA THR A 69 9.63 -3.16 -11.50
C THR A 69 8.14 -3.37 -11.77
N PRO A 70 7.44 -2.37 -12.31
CA PRO A 70 6.04 -2.52 -12.69
C PRO A 70 5.85 -3.56 -13.81
N LYS A 71 4.92 -4.45 -13.57
CA LYS A 71 4.41 -5.42 -14.55
C LYS A 71 2.92 -5.56 -14.29
N ALA A 72 2.10 -5.53 -15.33
CA ALA A 72 0.66 -5.72 -15.20
C ALA A 72 0.32 -6.96 -14.38
N GLY A 73 -0.46 -6.81 -13.32
CA GLY A 73 -0.84 -7.87 -12.40
C GLY A 73 0.19 -8.19 -11.31
N ARG A 74 1.39 -7.61 -11.35
CA ARG A 74 2.36 -7.81 -10.26
C ARG A 74 1.84 -7.22 -8.97
N THR A 75 1.70 -8.07 -7.97
CA THR A 75 1.20 -7.70 -6.65
C THR A 75 2.34 -7.72 -5.64
N VAL A 76 2.41 -6.68 -4.83
CA VAL A 76 3.37 -6.53 -3.74
C VAL A 76 2.60 -6.37 -2.44
N ILE A 77 3.00 -7.09 -1.41
CA ILE A 77 2.46 -6.98 -0.05
C ILE A 77 3.63 -6.79 0.90
N TRP A 78 3.53 -5.81 1.81
CA TRP A 78 4.59 -5.52 2.76
C TRP A 78 4.03 -5.05 4.11
N PRO A 79 4.80 -5.20 5.20
CA PRO A 79 4.44 -4.63 6.49
C PRO A 79 4.27 -3.12 6.38
N ALA A 80 3.17 -2.58 6.92
CA ALA A 80 2.85 -1.16 6.82
C ALA A 80 3.78 -0.26 7.62
N GLY A 81 4.51 -0.82 8.59
CA GLY A 81 5.28 -0.10 9.59
C GLY A 81 6.62 0.45 9.11
N TRP A 82 7.35 1.00 10.06
CA TRP A 82 8.60 1.73 9.88
C TRP A 82 9.77 0.90 9.32
N THR A 83 9.67 -0.41 9.29
CA THR A 83 10.69 -1.30 8.70
C THR A 83 10.68 -1.31 7.18
N HIS A 84 9.59 -0.87 6.55
CA HIS A 84 9.39 -0.89 5.09
C HIS A 84 9.00 0.48 4.54
N PRO A 85 9.75 1.55 4.84
CA PRO A 85 9.54 2.80 4.13
C PRO A 85 9.85 2.60 2.65
N HIS A 86 9.08 3.27 1.81
CA HIS A 86 9.18 3.13 0.36
C HIS A 86 8.83 4.44 -0.33
N LYS A 87 9.13 4.51 -1.62
CA LYS A 87 8.86 5.65 -2.49
C LYS A 87 8.80 5.24 -3.95
N GLY A 88 8.19 6.07 -4.77
CA GLY A 88 8.31 5.95 -6.22
C GLY A 88 9.73 6.22 -6.70
N VAL A 89 10.16 5.54 -7.74
CA VAL A 89 11.45 5.80 -8.40
C VAL A 89 11.37 7.07 -9.24
N ILE A 90 12.37 7.92 -9.12
CA ILE A 90 12.51 9.17 -9.86
C ILE A 90 13.50 8.99 -11.02
N PRO A 91 13.21 9.49 -12.23
CA PRO A 91 11.93 10.03 -12.69
C PRO A 91 10.89 8.94 -12.92
N ASN A 92 9.61 9.33 -12.89
CA ASN A 92 8.56 8.45 -13.38
C ASN A 92 8.54 8.53 -14.92
N GLU A 93 8.88 7.44 -15.57
CA GLU A 93 8.96 7.36 -17.03
C GLU A 93 7.68 6.77 -17.62
N GLY A 94 6.86 7.63 -18.20
CA GLY A 94 5.62 7.26 -18.86
C GLY A 94 4.45 7.05 -17.90
N LEU A 95 3.42 6.43 -18.40
CA LEU A 95 2.16 6.22 -17.70
C LEU A 95 2.24 5.00 -16.78
N LYS A 96 1.92 5.19 -15.52
CA LYS A 96 1.87 4.12 -14.52
C LYS A 96 0.55 4.17 -13.76
N TYR A 97 -0.16 3.05 -13.75
CA TYR A 97 -1.37 2.86 -12.94
C TYR A 97 -1.12 1.81 -11.86
N ILE A 98 -1.58 2.11 -10.66
CA ILE A 98 -1.53 1.19 -9.53
C ILE A 98 -2.87 1.16 -8.80
N ALA A 99 -3.19 0.01 -8.21
CA ALA A 99 -4.20 -0.12 -7.18
C ALA A 99 -3.51 -0.37 -5.84
N THR A 100 -3.93 0.32 -4.79
CA THR A 100 -3.33 0.20 -3.45
C THR A 100 -4.38 0.07 -2.37
N GLY A 101 -4.03 -0.64 -1.30
CA GLY A 101 -4.90 -0.79 -0.16
C GLY A 101 -4.17 -1.42 1.04
N TRP A 102 -4.95 -1.77 2.04
CA TRP A 102 -4.39 -2.17 3.33
C TRP A 102 -5.14 -3.34 3.95
N PHE A 103 -4.44 -4.04 4.85
CA PHE A 103 -5.04 -4.92 5.85
C PHE A 103 -4.94 -4.23 7.20
N TYR A 104 -6.02 -4.26 7.96
CA TYR A 104 -6.13 -3.60 9.24
C TYR A 104 -6.14 -4.58 10.40
N PHE A 105 -5.52 -4.19 11.51
CA PHE A 105 -5.89 -4.72 12.81
C PHE A 105 -7.20 -4.08 13.25
N LEU A 106 -8.12 -4.92 13.74
CA LEU A 106 -9.33 -4.45 14.39
C LEU A 106 -9.19 -4.70 15.90
N PRO A 107 -9.36 -3.67 16.75
CA PRO A 107 -9.41 -3.87 18.19
C PRO A 107 -10.50 -4.87 18.56
N LYS A 108 -10.22 -5.75 19.51
CA LYS A 108 -11.22 -6.67 20.05
C LYS A 108 -12.46 -5.91 20.50
N GLY A 109 -13.65 -6.38 20.12
CA GLY A 109 -14.92 -5.80 20.51
C GLY A 109 -15.36 -4.56 19.72
N LYS A 110 -14.59 -4.11 18.75
CA LYS A 110 -15.05 -3.09 17.81
C LYS A 110 -15.87 -3.75 16.70
N PRO A 111 -17.00 -3.13 16.31
CA PRO A 111 -17.80 -3.67 15.21
C PRO A 111 -16.95 -3.73 13.93
N LYS A 112 -17.23 -4.74 13.13
CA LYS A 112 -16.76 -4.79 11.74
C LYS A 112 -17.20 -3.50 11.08
N PHE A 113 -16.29 -2.85 10.35
CA PHE A 113 -16.56 -1.64 9.58
C PHE A 113 -18.04 -1.24 9.56
N ASP A 114 -18.42 -0.27 10.40
CA ASP A 114 -19.79 0.22 10.55
C ASP A 114 -20.21 1.21 9.45
N GLY A 115 -19.43 1.25 8.39
CA GLY A 115 -19.58 2.21 7.29
C GLY A 115 -18.71 3.44 7.43
N HIS A 116 -18.00 3.62 8.54
CA HIS A 116 -16.99 4.66 8.69
C HIS A 116 -15.62 4.11 8.37
N HIS A 117 -14.88 4.82 7.51
CA HIS A 117 -13.49 4.53 7.25
C HIS A 117 -12.69 4.85 8.52
N PRO A 118 -11.92 3.90 9.10
CA PRO A 118 -11.12 4.19 10.29
C PRO A 118 -10.05 5.27 10.07
N ASP A 119 -9.74 5.56 8.82
CA ASP A 119 -8.85 6.63 8.37
C ASP A 119 -9.70 7.74 7.72
N GLU A 120 -10.46 8.50 8.50
CA GLU A 120 -11.46 9.48 8.04
C GLU A 120 -10.94 10.59 7.10
N ASN A 121 -9.64 10.66 6.88
CA ASN A 121 -9.02 11.69 6.03
C ASN A 121 -8.60 11.19 4.63
N ILE A 122 -8.93 9.97 4.26
CA ILE A 122 -8.69 9.51 2.90
C ILE A 122 -9.80 10.04 2.01
N GLN A 123 -9.46 10.96 1.11
CA GLN A 123 -10.36 11.28 0.02
C GLN A 123 -10.48 10.06 -0.88
N GLU A 124 -11.62 9.40 -0.81
CA GLU A 124 -11.96 8.33 -1.74
C GLU A 124 -12.01 8.90 -3.15
N ILE A 125 -11.12 8.43 -4.00
CA ILE A 125 -11.40 8.47 -5.43
C ILE A 125 -12.15 7.19 -5.73
N VAL A 126 -13.46 7.25 -5.61
CA VAL A 126 -14.34 6.22 -6.16
C VAL A 126 -14.36 6.42 -7.67
N VAL A 127 -13.76 5.50 -8.38
CA VAL A 127 -13.89 5.44 -9.83
C VAL A 127 -15.05 4.53 -10.19
#